data_ab12d0c358cc565c8765573d77f45dac
#
_entry.id   ab12d0c358cc565c8765573d77f45dac
#
_cell.length_a   1.000
_cell.length_b   1.000
_cell.length_c   1.000
_cell.angle_alpha   90.00
_cell.angle_beta   90.00
_cell.angle_gamma   90.00
#
_symmetry.space_group_name_H-M   'P 1'
#
loop_
_entity.id
_entity.type
_entity.pdbx_description
1 polymer ?
#
loop_
_entity_poly.entity_id
_entity_poly.type
_entity_poly.pdbx_seq_one_letter_code
_entity_poly.pdbx_strand_id
1 'polypeptide(L)'
;MNQPAIRVLIVDDEPAIRRALRPPLAELGFQVFEASRGEEALQLLHANPVDVVLLDINMPGIGGIEVCRMMRKNSSKLPIIMLTVQGSEDRKVEALDAGADDYITKPFQLRELIARIRAAVRRNRQAEDDGSVLMVGDVRLDSGRHLVQKKGKTVHLTPKQFELLQFLMANAGRPVPHGKLLRSVWGPEYGNELEYLRTFVRQVRIKIEDDPANPKYLLTESHIGYRFSESV
;
A
#
# COMPACT_ATOMS: atom_id res chain seq x y z
N MET A 1 23.28 9.94 12.72
CA MET A 1 23.49 9.02 11.57
C MET A 1 22.61 9.53 10.45
N ASN A 2 23.21 9.83 9.27
CA ASN A 2 22.45 10.33 8.12
C ASN A 2 21.60 9.16 7.59
N GLN A 3 20.28 9.25 7.69
CA GLN A 3 19.41 8.25 7.05
C GLN A 3 19.62 8.30 5.53
N PRO A 4 19.73 7.17 4.84
CA PRO A 4 19.90 7.16 3.40
C PRO A 4 18.72 7.89 2.73
N ALA A 5 19.02 8.66 1.69
CA ALA A 5 18.01 9.41 0.93
C ALA A 5 16.90 8.46 0.45
N ILE A 6 15.65 8.88 0.60
CA ILE A 6 14.50 8.15 0.06
C ILE A 6 14.50 8.31 -1.47
N ARG A 7 14.41 7.19 -2.19
CA ARG A 7 14.41 7.14 -3.66
C ARG A 7 12.97 7.05 -4.16
N VAL A 8 12.54 8.09 -4.86
CA VAL A 8 11.17 8.24 -5.37
C VAL A 8 11.19 8.13 -6.89
N LEU A 9 10.38 7.27 -7.46
CA LEU A 9 10.10 7.24 -8.90
C LEU A 9 8.77 7.93 -9.16
N ILE A 10 8.80 9.00 -9.95
CA ILE A 10 7.61 9.72 -10.44
C ILE A 10 7.30 9.22 -11.85
N VAL A 11 6.10 8.69 -12.04
CA VAL A 11 5.62 8.20 -13.33
C VAL A 11 4.36 8.98 -13.70
N ASP A 12 4.48 9.90 -14.64
CA ASP A 12 3.39 10.79 -15.06
C ASP A 12 3.70 11.28 -16.46
N ASP A 13 2.77 11.23 -17.41
CA ASP A 13 3.00 11.67 -18.79
C ASP A 13 3.04 13.20 -18.90
N GLU A 14 2.42 13.93 -17.94
CA GLU A 14 2.44 15.38 -17.91
C GLU A 14 3.80 15.94 -17.45
N PRO A 15 4.60 16.60 -18.32
CA PRO A 15 5.87 17.19 -17.91
C PRO A 15 5.72 18.29 -16.84
N ALA A 16 4.56 18.94 -16.78
CA ALA A 16 4.26 19.96 -15.79
C ALA A 16 4.23 19.39 -14.37
N ILE A 17 3.62 18.21 -14.18
CA ILE A 17 3.56 17.52 -12.88
C ILE A 17 4.95 17.08 -12.43
N ARG A 18 5.73 16.44 -13.32
CA ARG A 18 7.10 16.01 -12.99
C ARG A 18 7.99 17.20 -12.61
N ARG A 19 7.93 18.31 -13.38
CA ARG A 19 8.66 19.55 -13.07
C ARG A 19 8.20 20.22 -11.78
N ALA A 20 6.93 20.13 -11.42
CA ALA A 20 6.41 20.67 -10.17
C ALA A 20 6.83 19.85 -8.95
N LEU A 21 7.02 18.54 -9.09
CA LEU A 21 7.34 17.64 -7.97
C LEU A 21 8.84 17.47 -7.73
N ARG A 22 9.66 17.41 -8.79
CA ARG A 22 11.08 17.10 -8.67
C ARG A 22 11.87 18.08 -7.79
N PRO A 23 11.84 19.42 -8.02
CA PRO A 23 12.64 20.35 -7.23
C PRO A 23 12.32 20.28 -5.74
N PRO A 24 11.06 20.41 -5.29
CA PRO A 24 10.78 20.42 -3.86
C PRO A 24 11.06 19.06 -3.18
N LEU A 25 10.93 17.94 -3.88
CA LEU A 25 11.34 16.64 -3.34
C LEU A 25 12.87 16.55 -3.20
N ALA A 26 13.61 17.04 -4.20
CA ALA A 26 15.07 17.06 -4.14
C ALA A 26 15.61 17.97 -3.02
N GLU A 27 15.00 19.15 -2.81
CA GLU A 27 15.32 20.06 -1.70
C GLU A 27 15.10 19.43 -0.33
N LEU A 28 14.13 18.51 -0.23
CA LEU A 28 13.86 17.74 0.99
C LEU A 28 14.76 16.50 1.16
N GLY A 29 15.76 16.34 0.28
CA GLY A 29 16.74 15.26 0.32
C GLY A 29 16.29 13.95 -0.30
N PHE A 30 15.19 13.94 -1.08
CA PHE A 30 14.80 12.76 -1.85
C PHE A 30 15.64 12.62 -3.11
N GLN A 31 15.98 11.39 -3.48
CA GLN A 31 16.54 11.08 -4.79
C GLN A 31 15.37 10.79 -5.74
N VAL A 32 15.22 11.60 -6.79
CA VAL A 32 14.05 11.54 -7.68
C VAL A 32 14.45 10.96 -9.03
N PHE A 33 13.77 9.89 -9.42
CA PHE A 33 13.73 9.34 -10.79
C PHE A 33 12.43 9.74 -11.45
N GLU A 34 12.44 9.91 -12.75
CA GLU A 34 11.26 10.32 -13.53
C GLU A 34 11.07 9.38 -14.72
N ALA A 35 9.82 9.04 -14.99
CA ALA A 35 9.39 8.36 -16.19
C ALA A 35 8.16 9.05 -16.77
N SER A 36 8.09 9.14 -18.09
CA SER A 36 6.96 9.70 -18.83
C SER A 36 5.97 8.65 -19.32
N ARG A 37 6.33 7.37 -19.20
CA ARG A 37 5.56 6.22 -19.68
C ARG A 37 5.77 5.01 -18.79
N GLY A 38 4.81 4.08 -18.84
CA GLY A 38 4.86 2.86 -18.05
C GLY A 38 6.07 1.98 -18.34
N GLU A 39 6.43 1.84 -19.61
CA GLU A 39 7.58 1.02 -20.04
C GLU A 39 8.90 1.58 -19.50
N GLU A 40 9.08 2.90 -19.53
CA GLU A 40 10.24 3.58 -18.96
C GLU A 40 10.31 3.36 -17.45
N ALA A 41 9.17 3.45 -16.75
CA ALA A 41 9.09 3.21 -15.33
C ALA A 41 9.54 1.79 -14.95
N LEU A 42 9.11 0.77 -15.70
CA LEU A 42 9.50 -0.61 -15.47
C LEU A 42 11.02 -0.83 -15.71
N GLN A 43 11.59 -0.19 -16.72
CA GLN A 43 13.03 -0.23 -16.98
C GLN A 43 13.82 0.44 -15.84
N LEU A 44 13.38 1.61 -15.37
CA LEU A 44 14.03 2.30 -14.26
C LEU A 44 13.99 1.50 -12.97
N LEU A 45 12.88 0.83 -12.66
CA LEU A 45 12.76 -0.05 -11.49
C LEU A 45 13.69 -1.28 -11.57
N HIS A 46 13.97 -1.75 -12.76
CA HIS A 46 14.92 -2.86 -12.93
C HIS A 46 16.37 -2.41 -12.75
N ALA A 47 16.68 -1.18 -13.20
CA ALA A 47 18.03 -0.63 -13.18
C ALA A 47 18.40 0.08 -11.87
N ASN A 48 17.43 0.54 -11.10
CA ASN A 48 17.66 1.37 -9.91
C ASN A 48 16.88 0.85 -8.70
N PRO A 49 17.48 0.94 -7.51
CA PRO A 49 16.73 0.71 -6.28
C PRO A 49 15.77 1.89 -6.02
N VAL A 50 14.48 1.63 -5.89
CA VAL A 50 13.42 2.61 -5.62
C VAL A 50 12.72 2.24 -4.32
N ASP A 51 12.43 3.24 -3.47
CA ASP A 51 11.79 3.04 -2.18
C ASP A 51 10.27 3.28 -2.23
N VAL A 52 9.79 4.08 -3.20
CA VAL A 52 8.37 4.37 -3.44
C VAL A 52 8.11 4.84 -4.86
N VAL A 53 6.98 4.49 -5.41
CA VAL A 53 6.52 4.94 -6.74
C VAL A 53 5.31 5.86 -6.58
N LEU A 54 5.35 7.01 -7.26
CA LEU A 54 4.19 7.86 -7.54
C LEU A 54 3.77 7.57 -8.97
N LEU A 55 2.56 7.08 -9.18
CA LEU A 55 2.14 6.56 -10.47
C LEU A 55 0.82 7.19 -10.91
N ASP A 56 0.84 7.94 -12.00
CA ASP A 56 -0.39 8.45 -12.59
C ASP A 56 -1.26 7.33 -13.17
N ILE A 57 -2.56 7.43 -12.97
CA ILE A 57 -3.52 6.46 -13.51
C ILE A 57 -3.70 6.65 -15.02
N ASN A 58 -3.79 7.91 -15.46
CA ASN A 58 -4.24 8.26 -16.80
C ASN A 58 -3.04 8.55 -17.73
N MET A 59 -2.27 7.53 -18.06
CA MET A 59 -1.16 7.66 -19.00
C MET A 59 -1.50 7.03 -20.36
N PRO A 60 -0.98 7.57 -21.46
CA PRO A 60 -1.09 6.95 -22.78
C PRO A 60 -0.27 5.65 -22.86
N GLY A 61 -0.66 4.76 -23.76
CA GLY A 61 -0.03 3.44 -23.93
C GLY A 61 -0.45 2.48 -22.82
N ILE A 62 0.51 1.94 -22.08
CA ILE A 62 0.22 1.11 -20.90
C ILE A 62 -0.20 2.04 -19.77
N GLY A 63 -1.50 2.05 -19.44
CA GLY A 63 -2.06 2.88 -18.38
C GLY A 63 -1.49 2.52 -16.99
N GLY A 64 -1.55 3.50 -16.06
CA GLY A 64 -0.96 3.34 -14.73
C GLY A 64 -1.47 2.13 -13.94
N ILE A 65 -2.72 1.77 -14.09
CA ILE A 65 -3.30 0.59 -13.42
C ILE A 65 -2.61 -0.71 -13.88
N GLU A 66 -2.38 -0.87 -15.17
CA GLU A 66 -1.69 -2.05 -15.69
C GLU A 66 -0.20 -2.05 -15.31
N VAL A 67 0.44 -0.88 -15.34
CA VAL A 67 1.80 -0.70 -14.82
C VAL A 67 1.89 -1.13 -13.34
N CYS A 68 0.92 -0.76 -12.52
CA CYS A 68 0.83 -1.18 -11.13
C CYS A 68 0.76 -2.72 -11.01
N ARG A 69 -0.09 -3.38 -11.81
CA ARG A 69 -0.18 -4.85 -11.84
C ARG A 69 1.15 -5.50 -12.22
N MET A 70 1.84 -4.95 -13.21
CA MET A 70 3.15 -5.45 -13.65
C MET A 70 4.23 -5.26 -12.57
N MET A 71 4.24 -4.10 -11.90
CA MET A 71 5.14 -3.86 -10.77
C MET A 71 4.90 -4.85 -9.63
N ARG A 72 3.66 -5.17 -9.32
CA ARG A 72 3.30 -6.14 -8.26
C ARG A 72 3.73 -7.57 -8.56
N LYS A 73 3.73 -7.99 -9.81
CA LYS A 73 4.26 -9.30 -10.21
C LYS A 73 5.75 -9.44 -9.90
N ASN A 74 6.50 -8.34 -10.01
CA ASN A 74 7.95 -8.32 -9.81
C ASN A 74 8.36 -7.98 -8.37
N SER A 75 7.56 -7.18 -7.67
CA SER A 75 7.83 -6.77 -6.29
C SER A 75 6.54 -6.54 -5.51
N SER A 76 6.23 -7.44 -4.57
CA SER A 76 5.07 -7.27 -3.68
C SER A 76 5.31 -6.21 -2.60
N LYS A 77 6.56 -5.88 -2.26
CA LYS A 77 6.94 -5.00 -1.14
C LYS A 77 7.15 -3.53 -1.51
N LEU A 78 7.20 -3.17 -2.80
CA LEU A 78 7.41 -1.79 -3.22
C LEU A 78 6.15 -0.95 -2.98
N PRO A 79 6.18 0.13 -2.17
CA PRO A 79 5.04 1.01 -1.99
C PRO A 79 4.68 1.74 -3.30
N ILE A 80 3.40 1.71 -3.69
CA ILE A 80 2.86 2.39 -4.87
C ILE A 80 1.73 3.32 -4.44
N ILE A 81 1.90 4.61 -4.69
CA ILE A 81 0.90 5.66 -4.46
C ILE A 81 0.37 6.11 -5.82
N MET A 82 -0.92 5.91 -6.07
CA MET A 82 -1.53 6.33 -7.33
C MET A 82 -1.87 7.80 -7.31
N LEU A 83 -1.60 8.48 -8.42
CA LEU A 83 -2.08 9.84 -8.66
C LEU A 83 -3.35 9.75 -9.52
N THR A 84 -4.45 10.35 -9.07
CA THR A 84 -5.77 10.23 -9.73
C THR A 84 -6.46 11.57 -9.84
N VAL A 85 -7.36 11.73 -10.80
CA VAL A 85 -8.22 12.92 -10.89
C VAL A 85 -9.44 12.81 -10.00
N GLN A 86 -9.99 13.94 -9.58
CA GLN A 86 -11.20 14.02 -8.75
C GLN A 86 -12.41 13.39 -9.46
N GLY A 87 -13.27 12.70 -8.70
CA GLY A 87 -14.53 12.13 -9.23
C GLY A 87 -14.42 10.71 -9.82
N SER A 88 -13.27 10.05 -9.72
CA SER A 88 -13.06 8.71 -10.28
C SER A 88 -13.06 7.61 -9.19
N GLU A 89 -14.17 7.46 -8.45
CA GLU A 89 -14.25 6.45 -7.37
C GLU A 89 -13.99 5.02 -7.88
N ASP A 90 -14.58 4.65 -9.02
CA ASP A 90 -14.36 3.33 -9.65
C ASP A 90 -12.89 3.13 -10.00
N ARG A 91 -12.21 4.17 -10.49
CA ARG A 91 -10.77 4.12 -10.80
C ARG A 91 -9.91 3.97 -9.55
N LYS A 92 -10.30 4.58 -8.44
CA LYS A 92 -9.61 4.39 -7.15
C LYS A 92 -9.71 2.94 -6.70
N VAL A 93 -10.91 2.36 -6.74
CA VAL A 93 -11.12 0.95 -6.40
C VAL A 93 -10.31 0.04 -7.35
N GLU A 94 -10.36 0.29 -8.66
CA GLU A 94 -9.59 -0.47 -9.65
C GLU A 94 -8.08 -0.39 -9.41
N ALA A 95 -7.56 0.79 -9.06
CA ALA A 95 -6.15 1.00 -8.73
C ALA A 95 -5.73 0.21 -7.48
N LEU A 96 -6.57 0.21 -6.44
CA LEU A 96 -6.33 -0.60 -5.24
C LEU A 96 -6.38 -2.09 -5.56
N ASP A 97 -7.32 -2.54 -6.39
CA ASP A 97 -7.42 -3.92 -6.83
C ASP A 97 -6.24 -4.36 -7.70
N ALA A 98 -5.62 -3.42 -8.40
CA ALA A 98 -4.36 -3.64 -9.11
C ALA A 98 -3.16 -3.78 -8.16
N GLY A 99 -3.33 -3.48 -6.87
CA GLY A 99 -2.32 -3.62 -5.83
C GLY A 99 -1.66 -2.31 -5.38
N ALA A 100 -2.24 -1.15 -5.69
CA ALA A 100 -1.78 0.11 -5.11
C ALA A 100 -1.94 0.09 -3.57
N ASP A 101 -1.03 0.76 -2.88
CA ASP A 101 -1.06 0.86 -1.41
C ASP A 101 -1.79 2.12 -0.94
N ASP A 102 -1.86 3.13 -1.79
CA ASP A 102 -2.51 4.41 -1.50
C ASP A 102 -2.85 5.14 -2.79
N TYR A 103 -3.67 6.18 -2.68
CA TYR A 103 -3.92 7.12 -3.77
C TYR A 103 -3.96 8.56 -3.25
N ILE A 104 -3.69 9.50 -4.15
CA ILE A 104 -3.84 10.94 -3.90
C ILE A 104 -4.54 11.58 -5.09
N THR A 105 -5.49 12.46 -4.82
CA THR A 105 -6.34 13.07 -5.85
C THR A 105 -5.75 14.39 -6.33
N LYS A 106 -5.57 14.54 -7.63
CA LYS A 106 -5.16 15.80 -8.28
C LYS A 106 -6.36 16.79 -8.31
N PRO A 107 -6.17 18.09 -7.98
CA PRO A 107 -4.93 18.69 -7.48
C PRO A 107 -4.69 18.34 -6.00
N PHE A 108 -3.45 18.07 -5.65
CA PHE A 108 -3.04 17.73 -4.28
C PHE A 108 -2.08 18.78 -3.70
N GLN A 109 -2.01 18.83 -2.39
CA GLN A 109 -1.01 19.64 -1.70
C GLN A 109 0.30 18.87 -1.59
N LEU A 110 1.42 19.54 -1.89
CA LEU A 110 2.75 18.95 -1.79
C LEU A 110 3.03 18.39 -0.37
N ARG A 111 2.54 19.06 0.64
CA ARG A 111 2.65 18.66 2.05
C ARG A 111 2.01 17.30 2.32
N GLU A 112 0.83 17.06 1.77
CA GLU A 112 0.12 15.79 1.85
C GLU A 112 0.91 14.67 1.15
N LEU A 113 1.35 14.92 -0.09
CA LEU A 113 2.14 13.96 -0.84
C LEU A 113 3.41 13.54 -0.09
N ILE A 114 4.16 14.51 0.46
CA ILE A 114 5.37 14.23 1.24
C ILE A 114 5.07 13.40 2.49
N ALA A 115 3.97 13.70 3.20
CA ALA A 115 3.56 12.94 4.37
C ALA A 115 3.26 11.48 4.01
N ARG A 116 2.56 11.22 2.89
CA ARG A 116 2.25 9.88 2.38
C ARG A 116 3.51 9.12 1.95
N ILE A 117 4.42 9.76 1.21
CA ILE A 117 5.72 9.18 0.83
C ILE A 117 6.49 8.73 2.07
N ARG A 118 6.67 9.64 3.04
CA ARG A 118 7.40 9.33 4.27
C ARG A 118 6.74 8.22 5.08
N ALA A 119 5.42 8.22 5.15
CA ALA A 119 4.66 7.18 5.85
C ALA A 119 4.86 5.82 5.20
N ALA A 120 4.75 5.72 3.87
CA ALA A 120 4.93 4.49 3.12
C ALA A 120 6.34 3.90 3.29
N VAL A 121 7.37 4.73 3.16
CA VAL A 121 8.77 4.28 3.30
C VAL A 121 9.14 3.91 4.73
N ARG A 122 8.72 4.73 5.72
CA ARG A 122 9.02 4.47 7.14
C ARG A 122 8.47 3.12 7.59
N ARG A 123 7.24 2.80 7.23
CA ARG A 123 6.58 1.54 7.62
C ARG A 123 7.24 0.33 6.99
N ASN A 124 7.63 0.45 5.72
CA ASN A 124 8.35 -0.62 5.03
C ASN A 124 9.71 -0.93 5.70
N ARG A 125 10.41 0.09 6.22
CA ARG A 125 11.67 -0.07 6.95
C ARG A 125 11.46 -0.56 8.40
N GLN A 126 10.43 -0.10 9.10
CA GLN A 126 10.14 -0.51 10.48
C GLN A 126 9.67 -1.97 10.59
N ALA A 127 9.07 -2.52 9.56
CA ALA A 127 8.70 -3.93 9.52
C ALA A 127 9.92 -4.86 9.59
N GLU A 128 11.11 -4.38 9.24
CA GLU A 128 12.37 -5.14 9.33
C GLU A 128 12.94 -5.20 10.76
N ASP A 129 12.58 -4.24 11.64
CA ASP A 129 13.11 -4.14 13.00
C ASP A 129 12.24 -4.83 14.07
N ASP A 130 10.94 -5.06 13.80
CA ASP A 130 10.01 -5.70 14.74
C ASP A 130 9.98 -7.22 14.51
N GLY A 131 10.86 -7.94 15.18
CA GLY A 131 10.99 -9.41 15.08
C GLY A 131 9.82 -10.22 15.64
N SER A 132 8.62 -9.63 15.81
CA SER A 132 7.46 -10.31 16.33
C SER A 132 6.88 -11.31 15.33
N VAL A 133 6.50 -12.48 15.84
CA VAL A 133 5.78 -13.52 15.10
C VAL A 133 4.38 -13.66 15.69
N LEU A 134 3.36 -13.38 14.88
CA LEU A 134 1.96 -13.59 15.23
C LEU A 134 1.46 -14.87 14.58
N MET A 135 0.62 -15.63 15.30
CA MET A 135 0.10 -16.88 14.81
C MET A 135 -1.33 -17.08 15.31
N VAL A 136 -2.25 -17.32 14.39
CA VAL A 136 -3.65 -17.66 14.68
C VAL A 136 -4.08 -18.74 13.70
N GLY A 137 -4.45 -19.92 14.22
CA GLY A 137 -4.73 -21.09 13.40
C GLY A 137 -3.60 -21.38 12.41
N ASP A 138 -3.91 -21.46 11.13
CA ASP A 138 -2.96 -21.74 10.06
C ASP A 138 -2.25 -20.48 9.50
N VAL A 139 -2.60 -19.29 9.99
CA VAL A 139 -2.01 -18.01 9.53
C VAL A 139 -0.87 -17.64 10.44
N ARG A 140 0.35 -17.53 9.87
CA ARG A 140 1.55 -17.06 10.52
C ARG A 140 2.04 -15.79 9.86
N LEU A 141 2.28 -14.74 10.64
CA LEU A 141 2.85 -13.46 10.20
C LEU A 141 4.17 -13.24 10.96
N ASP A 142 5.25 -13.04 10.20
CA ASP A 142 6.59 -12.77 10.71
C ASP A 142 6.95 -11.33 10.32
N SER A 143 6.90 -10.42 11.30
CA SER A 143 7.11 -8.98 11.07
C SER A 143 8.53 -8.69 10.62
N GLY A 144 9.54 -9.31 11.25
CA GLY A 144 10.94 -9.08 10.95
C GLY A 144 11.36 -9.56 9.55
N ARG A 145 10.70 -10.61 9.03
CA ARG A 145 10.91 -11.11 7.66
C ARG A 145 9.95 -10.54 6.66
N HIS A 146 8.95 -9.76 7.11
CA HIS A 146 7.83 -9.28 6.28
C HIS A 146 7.20 -10.44 5.48
N LEU A 147 6.91 -11.54 6.17
CA LEU A 147 6.46 -12.80 5.59
C LEU A 147 5.13 -13.24 6.20
N VAL A 148 4.18 -13.60 5.34
CA VAL A 148 2.93 -14.24 5.75
C VAL A 148 2.86 -15.64 5.18
N GLN A 149 2.39 -16.59 5.98
CA GLN A 149 2.16 -17.96 5.57
C GLN A 149 0.74 -18.38 5.95
N LYS A 150 0.10 -19.15 5.09
CA LYS A 150 -1.15 -19.87 5.33
C LYS A 150 -0.91 -21.36 5.08
N LYS A 151 -1.17 -22.20 6.08
CA LYS A 151 -0.89 -23.66 5.98
C LYS A 151 0.55 -23.95 5.51
N GLY A 152 1.53 -23.17 6.00
CA GLY A 152 2.94 -23.28 5.61
C GLY A 152 3.30 -22.74 4.23
N LYS A 153 2.34 -22.32 3.41
CA LYS A 153 2.59 -21.71 2.09
C LYS A 153 2.72 -20.21 2.21
N THR A 154 3.70 -19.62 1.54
CA THR A 154 3.89 -18.18 1.51
C THR A 154 2.72 -17.48 0.80
N VAL A 155 2.21 -16.42 1.43
CA VAL A 155 1.17 -15.54 0.92
C VAL A 155 1.77 -14.17 0.61
N HIS A 156 1.70 -13.75 -0.65
CA HIS A 156 2.23 -12.45 -1.08
C HIS A 156 1.22 -11.34 -0.80
N LEU A 157 1.55 -10.47 0.15
CA LEU A 157 0.79 -9.27 0.49
C LEU A 157 1.50 -8.02 0.00
N THR A 158 0.74 -6.99 -0.38
CA THR A 158 1.29 -5.63 -0.56
C THR A 158 1.63 -5.02 0.81
N PRO A 159 2.46 -3.96 0.88
CA PRO A 159 2.79 -3.31 2.14
C PRO A 159 1.57 -2.99 3.00
N LYS A 160 0.52 -2.42 2.40
CA LYS A 160 -0.70 -2.06 3.15
C LYS A 160 -1.56 -3.26 3.57
N GLN A 161 -1.63 -4.29 2.76
CA GLN A 161 -2.29 -5.54 3.13
C GLN A 161 -1.58 -6.20 4.33
N PHE A 162 -0.25 -6.16 4.32
CA PHE A 162 0.57 -6.69 5.41
C PHE A 162 0.34 -5.91 6.71
N GLU A 163 0.42 -4.57 6.67
CA GLU A 163 0.16 -3.69 7.81
C GLU A 163 -1.25 -3.90 8.40
N LEU A 164 -2.27 -3.98 7.53
CA LEU A 164 -3.64 -4.24 7.94
C LEU A 164 -3.77 -5.59 8.65
N LEU A 165 -3.20 -6.64 8.06
CA LEU A 165 -3.23 -7.98 8.65
C LEU A 165 -2.47 -8.02 9.98
N GLN A 166 -1.27 -7.44 10.04
CA GLN A 166 -0.46 -7.36 11.27
C GLN A 166 -1.22 -6.65 12.38
N PHE A 167 -1.83 -5.49 12.09
CA PHE A 167 -2.58 -4.75 13.09
C PHE A 167 -3.79 -5.51 13.60
N LEU A 168 -4.52 -6.20 12.72
CA LEU A 168 -5.67 -7.00 13.09
C LEU A 168 -5.26 -8.25 13.89
N MET A 169 -4.20 -8.94 13.50
CA MET A 169 -3.69 -10.10 14.25
C MET A 169 -3.14 -9.71 15.63
N ALA A 170 -2.47 -8.57 15.74
CA ALA A 170 -2.01 -8.04 17.04
C ALA A 170 -3.16 -7.66 17.99
N ASN A 171 -4.37 -7.45 17.45
CA ASN A 171 -5.60 -7.22 18.21
C ASN A 171 -6.60 -8.39 18.11
N ALA A 172 -6.11 -9.62 17.89
CA ALA A 172 -6.98 -10.78 17.73
C ALA A 172 -7.98 -10.91 18.89
N GLY A 173 -9.18 -11.41 18.59
CA GLY A 173 -10.29 -11.54 19.54
C GLY A 173 -11.08 -10.24 19.80
N ARG A 174 -10.53 -9.07 19.47
CA ARG A 174 -11.16 -7.77 19.77
C ARG A 174 -11.67 -7.08 18.50
N PRO A 175 -12.92 -6.57 18.49
CA PRO A 175 -13.39 -5.72 17.40
C PRO A 175 -12.57 -4.42 17.31
N VAL A 176 -12.10 -4.10 16.11
CA VAL A 176 -11.36 -2.88 15.85
C VAL A 176 -12.23 -1.95 14.99
N PRO A 177 -12.58 -0.74 15.49
CA PRO A 177 -13.40 0.22 14.75
C PRO A 177 -12.75 0.66 13.43
N HIS A 178 -13.58 0.91 12.40
CA HIS A 178 -13.13 1.32 11.07
C HIS A 178 -12.15 2.51 11.12
N GLY A 179 -12.52 3.60 11.81
CA GLY A 179 -11.66 4.77 11.91
C GLY A 179 -10.35 4.52 12.65
N LYS A 180 -10.30 3.55 13.60
CA LYS A 180 -9.05 3.15 14.25
C LYS A 180 -8.15 2.39 13.28
N LEU A 181 -8.71 1.48 12.47
CA LEU A 181 -7.97 0.76 11.43
C LEU A 181 -7.37 1.73 10.40
N LEU A 182 -8.21 2.63 9.88
CA LEU A 182 -7.79 3.63 8.91
C LEU A 182 -6.62 4.46 9.44
N ARG A 183 -6.76 5.06 10.62
CA ARG A 183 -5.69 5.89 11.21
C ARG A 183 -4.43 5.10 11.53
N SER A 184 -4.56 3.88 12.02
CA SER A 184 -3.40 3.06 12.40
C SER A 184 -2.61 2.58 11.19
N VAL A 185 -3.29 2.24 10.09
CA VAL A 185 -2.66 1.66 8.89
C VAL A 185 -2.28 2.74 7.87
N TRP A 186 -3.07 3.79 7.69
CA TRP A 186 -2.80 4.83 6.67
C TRP A 186 -2.32 6.15 7.25
N GLY A 187 -2.71 6.51 8.44
CA GLY A 187 -2.29 7.74 9.11
C GLY A 187 -3.46 8.53 9.70
N PRO A 188 -3.15 9.56 10.52
CA PRO A 188 -4.15 10.31 11.27
C PRO A 188 -5.16 11.08 10.40
N GLU A 189 -4.82 11.40 9.17
CA GLU A 189 -5.69 12.06 8.19
C GLU A 189 -6.78 11.16 7.63
N TYR A 190 -6.68 9.84 7.82
CA TYR A 190 -7.69 8.86 7.41
C TYR A 190 -8.71 8.61 8.54
N GLY A 191 -9.98 8.42 8.18
CA GLY A 191 -11.01 8.09 9.16
C GLY A 191 -12.38 7.77 8.60
N ASN A 192 -12.67 8.22 7.38
CA ASN A 192 -13.99 8.09 6.74
C ASN A 192 -13.97 7.28 5.44
N GLU A 193 -12.81 6.81 4.99
CA GLU A 193 -12.61 6.12 3.71
C GLU A 193 -13.01 4.64 3.82
N LEU A 194 -14.30 4.38 4.11
CA LEU A 194 -14.81 3.03 4.39
C LEU A 194 -14.69 2.09 3.17
N GLU A 195 -14.97 2.58 1.97
CA GLU A 195 -14.87 1.76 0.75
C GLU A 195 -13.42 1.36 0.47
N TYR A 196 -12.50 2.26 0.78
CA TYR A 196 -11.07 2.00 0.73
C TYR A 196 -10.68 0.82 1.65
N LEU A 197 -11.07 0.91 2.93
CA LEU A 197 -10.81 -0.14 3.90
C LEU A 197 -11.47 -1.48 3.50
N ARG A 198 -12.72 -1.45 2.99
CA ARG A 198 -13.44 -2.63 2.50
C ARG A 198 -12.68 -3.34 1.38
N THR A 199 -12.11 -2.57 0.44
CA THR A 199 -11.31 -3.11 -0.65
C THR A 199 -10.11 -3.88 -0.11
N PHE A 200 -9.34 -3.31 0.80
CA PHE A 200 -8.19 -4.00 1.41
C PHE A 200 -8.59 -5.23 2.23
N VAL A 201 -9.65 -5.15 3.01
CA VAL A 201 -10.19 -6.30 3.76
C VAL A 201 -10.58 -7.43 2.80
N ARG A 202 -11.28 -7.13 1.70
CA ARG A 202 -11.64 -8.10 0.67
C ARG A 202 -10.39 -8.75 0.07
N GLN A 203 -9.38 -7.96 -0.27
CA GLN A 203 -8.12 -8.47 -0.84
C GLN A 203 -7.35 -9.37 0.13
N VAL A 204 -7.29 -9.00 1.41
CA VAL A 204 -6.67 -9.83 2.45
C VAL A 204 -7.44 -11.14 2.59
N ARG A 205 -8.78 -11.11 2.65
CA ARG A 205 -9.62 -12.32 2.70
C ARG A 205 -9.33 -13.26 1.55
N ILE A 206 -9.28 -12.77 0.31
CA ILE A 206 -8.96 -13.60 -0.88
C ILE A 206 -7.64 -14.37 -0.70
N LYS A 207 -6.71 -13.83 0.07
CA LYS A 207 -5.37 -14.40 0.25
C LYS A 207 -5.23 -15.33 1.46
N ILE A 208 -6.00 -15.08 2.53
CA ILE A 208 -5.86 -15.83 3.78
C ILE A 208 -7.04 -16.75 4.12
N GLU A 209 -8.23 -16.50 3.57
CA GLU A 209 -9.40 -17.36 3.82
C GLU A 209 -9.43 -18.53 2.83
N ASP A 210 -10.00 -19.65 3.25
CA ASP A 210 -10.32 -20.75 2.35
C ASP A 210 -11.59 -20.45 1.54
N ASP A 211 -12.54 -19.72 2.13
CA ASP A 211 -13.73 -19.14 1.49
C ASP A 211 -13.86 -17.66 1.88
N PRO A 212 -13.48 -16.72 1.00
CA PRO A 212 -13.57 -15.29 1.27
C PRO A 212 -14.98 -14.75 1.52
N ALA A 213 -16.02 -15.45 1.03
CA ALA A 213 -17.42 -15.08 1.25
C ALA A 213 -17.90 -15.47 2.65
N ASN A 214 -17.35 -16.55 3.21
CA ASN A 214 -17.63 -17.05 4.57
C ASN A 214 -16.33 -17.04 5.41
N PRO A 215 -15.79 -15.85 5.74
CA PRO A 215 -14.49 -15.72 6.40
C PRO A 215 -14.51 -16.31 7.81
N LYS A 216 -13.41 -16.99 8.17
CA LYS A 216 -13.18 -17.54 9.51
C LYS A 216 -12.14 -16.75 10.31
N TYR A 217 -11.18 -16.16 9.66
CA TYR A 217 -10.10 -15.37 10.29
C TYR A 217 -10.45 -13.90 10.42
N LEU A 218 -10.84 -13.26 9.32
CA LEU A 218 -11.10 -11.82 9.26
C LEU A 218 -12.60 -11.55 9.19
N LEU A 219 -13.20 -11.37 10.36
CA LEU A 219 -14.65 -11.24 10.54
C LEU A 219 -15.10 -9.78 10.41
N THR A 220 -16.34 -9.58 9.95
CA THR A 220 -17.00 -8.27 9.97
C THR A 220 -17.82 -8.14 11.24
N GLU A 221 -17.58 -7.09 12.00
CA GLU A 221 -18.41 -6.71 13.14
C GLU A 221 -19.33 -5.57 12.71
N SER A 222 -20.61 -5.90 12.52
CA SER A 222 -21.61 -4.96 11.99
C SER A 222 -21.61 -3.65 12.75
N HIS A 223 -21.59 -2.53 12.02
CA HIS A 223 -21.57 -1.16 12.54
C HIS A 223 -20.32 -0.74 13.35
N ILE A 224 -19.37 -1.65 13.61
CA ILE A 224 -18.17 -1.40 14.41
C ILE A 224 -16.94 -1.34 13.50
N GLY A 225 -16.63 -2.46 12.83
CA GLY A 225 -15.41 -2.61 12.08
C GLY A 225 -15.07 -4.05 11.75
N TYR A 226 -13.85 -4.46 12.06
CA TYR A 226 -13.35 -5.80 11.78
C TYR A 226 -12.70 -6.42 13.00
N ARG A 227 -12.74 -7.75 13.08
CA ARG A 227 -12.09 -8.53 14.12
C ARG A 227 -11.30 -9.66 13.48
N PHE A 228 -10.06 -9.87 13.88
CA PHE A 228 -9.35 -11.10 13.59
C PHE A 228 -9.74 -12.15 14.64
N SER A 229 -10.02 -13.36 14.21
CA SER A 229 -10.38 -14.47 15.13
C SER A 229 -9.21 -14.77 16.07
N GLU A 230 -9.51 -15.22 17.27
CA GLU A 230 -8.51 -15.66 18.25
C GLU A 230 -8.16 -17.14 18.06
N SER A 231 -9.12 -17.91 17.55
CA SER A 231 -8.98 -19.34 17.26
C SER A 231 -9.85 -19.73 16.07
N VAL A 232 -9.35 -20.58 15.21
CA VAL A 232 -10.02 -21.10 13.99
C VAL A 232 -9.85 -22.61 13.93
#